data_3ce15ca88239c3e30f2c9e56b507e167
#
_entry.id   3ce15ca88239c3e30f2c9e56b507e167
#
_cell.length_a   1.000
_cell.length_b   1.000
_cell.length_c   1.000
_cell.angle_alpha   90.00
_cell.angle_beta   90.00
_cell.angle_gamma   90.00
#
_symmetry.space_group_name_H-M   'P 1'
#
loop_
_entity.id
_entity.type
_entity.pdbx_description
1 polymer ?
#
loop_
_entity_poly.entity_id
_entity_poly.type
_entity_poly.pdbx_seq_one_letter_code
_entity_poly.pdbx_strand_id
1 'polypeptide(L)'
;MKKPSEQNTPTQGKSVFSLIVPAVFLVVLVANLTTGAGPAGDNLDLSWTSVLAWATMTHARFGTDIVFTYGPLGFFVPYAAYMPDAYPWFLAGTIALAIIVAAPVAALTRYTNRTYSIVILILCALWSPWLTADPSWLLYFAASSALVIASNQSTAPGRVLQPLLLGFGGAFIALVKFSMFPLSLVWVAMMSLALASLQRKHQALVLTGSYLGSLVTLWVLSGQQPADIVPFIQNAFEVARGYSGAMGITPPTRVTILGLILLATTGLWLTIQLIKRIRTPGVPYALFVLGCTLFIAWKAGFTRADGHTNMTHAAVQPGTAERKCRASACP
;
A
#
# COMPACT_ATOMS: atom_id res chain seq x y z
N MET A 1 16.30 18.74 -53.58
CA MET A 1 15.99 18.86 -52.16
C MET A 1 14.58 18.42 -51.92
N LYS A 2 14.36 17.19 -51.34
CA LYS A 2 13.07 16.71 -50.95
C LYS A 2 12.75 17.25 -49.56
N LYS A 3 11.61 17.95 -49.35
CA LYS A 3 11.11 18.35 -48.04
C LYS A 3 10.89 17.09 -47.15
N PRO A 4 11.31 17.13 -45.88
CA PRO A 4 10.98 16.05 -44.95
C PRO A 4 9.46 16.03 -44.79
N SER A 5 8.88 14.84 -44.95
CA SER A 5 7.46 14.60 -44.68
C SER A 5 7.18 14.88 -43.19
N GLU A 6 6.29 15.82 -42.92
CA GLU A 6 5.71 16.01 -41.58
C GLU A 6 5.12 14.66 -41.10
N GLN A 7 5.80 14.01 -40.21
CA GLN A 7 5.24 12.90 -39.43
C GLN A 7 4.09 13.48 -38.61
N ASN A 8 2.88 13.22 -39.04
CA ASN A 8 1.67 13.42 -38.26
C ASN A 8 1.79 12.62 -36.98
N THR A 9 2.23 13.27 -35.91
CA THR A 9 2.10 12.76 -34.55
C THR A 9 0.61 12.63 -34.27
N PRO A 10 0.08 11.42 -34.03
CA PRO A 10 -1.33 11.26 -33.70
C PRO A 10 -1.56 12.02 -32.38
N THR A 11 -2.35 13.08 -32.44
CA THR A 11 -2.94 13.72 -31.26
C THR A 11 -3.76 12.63 -30.57
N GLN A 12 -3.18 12.01 -29.56
CA GLN A 12 -3.88 11.08 -28.67
C GLN A 12 -5.03 11.85 -28.02
N GLY A 13 -6.20 11.80 -28.64
CA GLY A 13 -7.45 12.19 -28.00
C GLY A 13 -7.51 11.43 -26.68
N LYS A 14 -7.59 12.16 -25.57
CA LYS A 14 -7.72 11.60 -24.23
C LYS A 14 -8.90 10.65 -24.26
N SER A 15 -8.66 9.36 -24.40
CA SER A 15 -9.71 8.36 -24.46
C SER A 15 -10.53 8.47 -23.18
N VAL A 16 -11.84 8.49 -23.28
CA VAL A 16 -12.78 8.45 -22.14
C VAL A 16 -12.39 7.30 -21.18
N PHE A 17 -11.82 6.22 -21.73
CA PHE A 17 -11.24 5.11 -20.98
C PHE A 17 -10.18 5.54 -19.96
N SER A 18 -9.35 6.53 -20.25
CA SER A 18 -8.29 6.99 -19.31
C SER A 18 -8.84 7.67 -18.05
N LEU A 19 -10.12 8.02 -18.04
CA LEU A 19 -10.83 8.58 -16.88
C LEU A 19 -11.70 7.53 -16.19
N ILE A 20 -12.33 6.64 -16.93
CA ILE A 20 -13.22 5.60 -16.37
C ILE A 20 -12.43 4.63 -15.51
N VAL A 21 -11.27 4.16 -15.97
CA VAL A 21 -10.43 3.19 -15.27
C VAL A 21 -10.05 3.64 -13.86
N PRO A 22 -9.45 4.83 -13.66
CA PRO A 22 -9.12 5.30 -12.32
C PRO A 22 -10.35 5.60 -11.48
N ALA A 23 -11.45 6.05 -12.06
CA ALA A 23 -12.69 6.32 -11.33
C ALA A 23 -13.31 5.03 -10.78
N VAL A 24 -13.41 3.98 -11.59
CA VAL A 24 -13.91 2.67 -11.15
C VAL A 24 -13.00 2.08 -10.07
N PHE A 25 -11.67 2.15 -10.25
CA PHE A 25 -10.73 1.66 -9.26
C PHE A 25 -10.87 2.41 -7.93
N LEU A 26 -11.00 3.74 -7.98
CA LEU A 26 -11.21 4.56 -6.79
C LEU A 26 -12.51 4.19 -6.06
N VAL A 27 -13.62 4.04 -6.80
CA VAL A 27 -14.92 3.66 -6.22
C VAL A 27 -14.83 2.28 -5.56
N VAL A 28 -14.24 1.30 -6.24
CA VAL A 28 -14.05 -0.04 -5.70
C VAL A 28 -13.18 -0.01 -4.43
N LEU A 29 -12.10 0.75 -4.45
CA LEU A 29 -11.19 0.87 -3.32
C LEU A 29 -11.86 1.54 -2.13
N VAL A 30 -12.57 2.66 -2.33
CA VAL A 30 -13.34 3.34 -1.29
C VAL A 30 -14.40 2.40 -0.71
N ALA A 31 -15.16 1.72 -1.55
CA ALA A 31 -16.18 0.79 -1.09
C ALA A 31 -15.60 -0.33 -0.21
N ASN A 32 -14.45 -0.89 -0.57
CA ASN A 32 -13.80 -1.93 0.23
C ASN A 32 -13.18 -1.40 1.53
N LEU A 33 -12.61 -0.21 1.50
CA LEU A 33 -11.98 0.38 2.68
C LEU A 33 -13.01 0.89 3.71
N THR A 34 -14.22 1.26 3.28
CA THR A 34 -15.28 1.80 4.16
C THR A 34 -16.21 0.74 4.75
N THR A 35 -16.19 -0.49 4.26
CA THR A 35 -17.13 -1.56 4.65
C THR A 35 -16.86 -2.19 6.01
N GLY A 36 -15.84 -1.76 6.73
CA GLY A 36 -15.40 -2.46 7.94
C GLY A 36 -15.68 -1.77 9.27
N ALA A 37 -16.29 -0.60 9.29
CA ALA A 37 -16.59 0.10 10.54
C ALA A 37 -17.72 -0.63 11.29
N GLY A 38 -17.36 -1.34 12.34
CA GLY A 38 -18.29 -2.08 13.19
C GLY A 38 -18.16 -1.71 14.66
N PRO A 39 -19.12 -2.10 15.52
CA PRO A 39 -19.01 -1.91 16.95
C PRO A 39 -17.79 -2.64 17.52
N ALA A 40 -17.28 -2.14 18.63
CA ALA A 40 -16.30 -2.88 19.43
C ALA A 40 -16.88 -4.28 19.75
N GLY A 41 -16.08 -5.32 19.59
CA GLY A 41 -16.49 -6.69 19.81
C GLY A 41 -15.51 -7.42 20.73
N ASP A 42 -15.88 -8.62 21.14
CA ASP A 42 -15.12 -9.43 22.08
C ASP A 42 -13.87 -10.09 21.46
N ASN A 43 -13.61 -9.85 20.18
CA ASN A 43 -12.43 -10.39 19.52
C ASN A 43 -11.25 -9.41 19.54
N LEU A 44 -10.05 -9.97 19.43
CA LEU A 44 -8.80 -9.21 19.48
C LEU A 44 -8.76 -8.09 18.45
N ASP A 45 -9.21 -8.35 17.21
CA ASP A 45 -9.06 -7.39 16.11
C ASP A 45 -9.98 -6.17 16.27
N LEU A 46 -11.21 -6.35 16.75
CA LEU A 46 -12.11 -5.24 17.06
C LEU A 46 -11.67 -4.45 18.29
N SER A 47 -11.05 -5.12 19.27
CA SER A 47 -10.58 -4.48 20.50
C SER A 47 -9.43 -3.51 20.23
N TRP A 48 -8.36 -3.95 19.53
CA TRP A 48 -7.23 -3.06 19.30
C TRP A 48 -7.55 -1.91 18.33
N THR A 49 -8.47 -2.12 17.37
CA THR A 49 -8.92 -1.03 16.48
C THR A 49 -9.67 0.05 17.24
N SER A 50 -10.50 -0.35 18.22
CA SER A 50 -11.18 0.60 19.11
C SER A 50 -10.17 1.38 19.98
N VAL A 51 -9.10 0.72 20.45
CA VAL A 51 -8.02 1.38 21.20
C VAL A 51 -7.30 2.42 20.34
N LEU A 52 -7.04 2.16 19.06
CA LEU A 52 -6.40 3.15 18.18
C LEU A 52 -7.24 4.42 18.01
N ALA A 53 -8.56 4.26 17.86
CA ALA A 53 -9.44 5.40 17.77
C ALA A 53 -9.50 6.18 19.09
N TRP A 54 -9.64 5.48 20.22
CA TRP A 54 -9.57 6.11 21.53
C TRP A 54 -8.27 6.88 21.73
N ALA A 55 -7.13 6.28 21.38
CA ALA A 55 -5.82 6.90 21.47
C ALA A 55 -5.72 8.22 20.68
N THR A 56 -6.26 8.21 19.47
CA THR A 56 -6.29 9.41 18.62
C THR A 56 -7.18 10.49 19.22
N MET A 57 -8.38 10.13 19.72
CA MET A 57 -9.30 11.09 20.32
C MET A 57 -8.82 11.66 21.66
N THR A 58 -8.02 10.90 22.41
CA THR A 58 -7.45 11.34 23.69
C THR A 58 -6.05 11.92 23.59
N HIS A 59 -5.52 12.03 22.36
CA HIS A 59 -4.15 12.51 22.11
C HIS A 59 -3.08 11.72 22.83
N ALA A 60 -3.27 10.39 23.01
CA ALA A 60 -2.28 9.51 23.58
C ALA A 60 -1.01 9.51 22.72
N ARG A 61 0.16 9.50 23.37
CA ARG A 61 1.47 9.61 22.72
C ARG A 61 1.91 8.24 22.20
N PHE A 62 2.03 8.13 20.88
CA PHE A 62 2.52 6.91 20.24
C PHE A 62 4.01 6.75 20.50
N GLY A 63 4.41 5.56 20.97
CA GLY A 63 5.77 5.25 21.37
C GLY A 63 6.04 5.39 22.86
N THR A 64 5.19 6.10 23.61
CA THR A 64 5.28 6.25 25.07
C THR A 64 4.05 5.70 25.78
N ASP A 65 2.88 6.29 25.56
CA ASP A 65 1.63 5.86 26.20
C ASP A 65 1.05 4.63 25.47
N ILE A 66 1.25 4.55 24.15
CA ILE A 66 0.86 3.43 23.31
C ILE A 66 2.05 2.91 22.53
N VAL A 67 2.34 1.62 22.72
CA VAL A 67 3.35 0.87 21.96
C VAL A 67 2.63 -0.19 21.14
N PHE A 68 2.55 0.01 19.84
CA PHE A 68 1.83 -0.88 18.95
C PHE A 68 2.42 -0.89 17.52
N THR A 69 1.96 -1.83 16.69
CA THR A 69 2.40 -1.96 15.29
C THR A 69 1.75 -0.95 14.34
N TYR A 70 0.80 -0.16 14.81
CA TYR A 70 0.18 0.94 14.07
C TYR A 70 0.70 2.28 14.61
N GLY A 71 0.77 3.27 13.73
CA GLY A 71 1.15 4.63 14.06
C GLY A 71 -0.06 5.52 14.38
N PRO A 72 0.16 6.83 14.55
CA PRO A 72 -0.88 7.79 14.93
C PRO A 72 -2.01 7.95 13.90
N LEU A 73 -1.78 7.58 12.65
CA LEU A 73 -2.82 7.51 11.62
C LEU A 73 -3.44 6.11 11.49
N GLY A 74 -3.10 5.19 12.39
CA GLY A 74 -3.56 3.79 12.35
C GLY A 74 -5.07 3.61 12.51
N PHE A 75 -5.76 4.58 13.09
CA PHE A 75 -7.23 4.55 13.21
C PHE A 75 -7.96 4.67 11.86
N PHE A 76 -7.28 5.04 10.78
CA PHE A 76 -7.82 5.00 9.41
C PHE A 76 -7.86 3.59 8.80
N VAL A 77 -7.48 2.58 9.55
CA VAL A 77 -7.53 1.19 9.06
C VAL A 77 -8.99 0.73 8.97
N PRO A 78 -9.39 0.02 7.91
CA PRO A 78 -10.69 -0.64 7.84
C PRO A 78 -10.88 -1.53 9.07
N TYR A 79 -12.08 -1.55 9.60
CA TYR A 79 -12.45 -2.17 10.89
C TYR A 79 -12.07 -1.37 12.15
N ALA A 80 -11.38 -0.23 12.00
CA ALA A 80 -11.09 0.60 13.13
C ALA A 80 -12.37 1.31 13.61
N ALA A 81 -12.63 1.16 14.85
CA ALA A 81 -13.33 2.07 15.72
C ALA A 81 -14.80 2.36 15.44
N TYR A 82 -15.63 1.72 16.16
CA TYR A 82 -16.95 2.26 16.48
C TYR A 82 -16.82 3.29 17.62
N MET A 83 -16.43 4.52 17.28
CA MET A 83 -16.59 5.69 18.12
C MET A 83 -17.29 6.75 17.27
N PRO A 84 -18.51 7.19 17.63
CA PRO A 84 -19.29 8.13 16.81
C PRO A 84 -18.52 9.41 16.47
N ASP A 85 -17.77 9.95 17.42
CA ASP A 85 -16.99 11.18 17.25
C ASP A 85 -15.76 11.00 16.36
N ALA A 86 -15.21 9.80 16.29
CA ALA A 86 -14.07 9.45 15.44
C ALA A 86 -14.49 9.08 14.00
N TYR A 87 -15.76 8.72 13.78
CA TYR A 87 -16.23 8.20 12.50
C TYR A 87 -16.04 9.17 11.32
N PRO A 88 -16.32 10.49 11.42
CA PRO A 88 -16.07 11.41 10.32
C PRO A 88 -14.59 11.47 9.93
N TRP A 89 -13.69 11.42 10.91
CA TRP A 89 -12.23 11.41 10.69
C TRP A 89 -11.76 10.11 10.07
N PHE A 90 -12.30 8.99 10.55
CA PHE A 90 -12.08 7.66 9.94
C PHE A 90 -12.50 7.67 8.46
N LEU A 91 -13.70 8.15 8.14
CA LEU A 91 -14.20 8.20 6.77
C LEU A 91 -13.33 9.10 5.89
N ALA A 92 -12.99 10.30 6.37
CA ALA A 92 -12.12 11.23 5.64
C ALA A 92 -10.73 10.62 5.37
N GLY A 93 -10.13 10.00 6.38
CA GLY A 93 -8.82 9.35 6.27
C GLY A 93 -8.84 8.15 5.33
N THR A 94 -9.90 7.34 5.37
CA THR A 94 -10.09 6.19 4.47
C THR A 94 -10.24 6.65 3.03
N ILE A 95 -11.01 7.71 2.77
CA ILE A 95 -11.14 8.30 1.43
C ILE A 95 -9.79 8.86 0.97
N ALA A 96 -9.08 9.58 1.83
CA ALA A 96 -7.75 10.10 1.51
C ALA A 96 -6.77 8.96 1.16
N LEU A 97 -6.76 7.89 1.95
CA LEU A 97 -5.94 6.71 1.70
C LEU A 97 -6.30 6.04 0.36
N ALA A 98 -7.59 5.91 0.06
CA ALA A 98 -8.05 5.37 -1.21
C ALA A 98 -7.58 6.22 -2.41
N ILE A 99 -7.65 7.55 -2.29
CA ILE A 99 -7.15 8.48 -3.32
C ILE A 99 -5.62 8.34 -3.47
N ILE A 100 -4.88 8.28 -2.36
CA ILE A 100 -3.41 8.12 -2.34
C ILE A 100 -3.02 6.85 -3.09
N VAL A 101 -3.68 5.73 -2.83
CA VAL A 101 -3.38 4.45 -3.49
C VAL A 101 -3.82 4.43 -4.95
N ALA A 102 -5.00 4.99 -5.26
CA ALA A 102 -5.54 5.01 -6.61
C ALA A 102 -4.76 5.94 -7.56
N ALA A 103 -4.23 7.05 -7.06
CA ALA A 103 -3.58 8.06 -7.88
C ALA A 103 -2.39 7.54 -8.72
N PRO A 104 -1.41 6.80 -8.18
CA PRO A 104 -0.31 6.27 -8.98
C PRO A 104 -0.77 5.20 -9.98
N VAL A 105 -1.76 4.36 -9.63
CA VAL A 105 -2.35 3.38 -10.55
C VAL A 105 -3.05 4.09 -11.72
N ALA A 106 -3.86 5.10 -11.40
CA ALA A 106 -4.54 5.93 -12.40
C ALA A 106 -3.55 6.68 -13.32
N ALA A 107 -2.49 7.25 -12.74
CA ALA A 107 -1.46 7.92 -13.51
C ALA A 107 -0.69 6.96 -14.41
N LEU A 108 -0.45 5.73 -13.98
CA LEU A 108 0.26 4.70 -14.72
C LEU A 108 -0.50 4.29 -16.00
N THR A 109 -1.84 4.30 -16.00
CA THR A 109 -2.64 3.97 -17.19
C THR A 109 -2.38 4.90 -18.38
N ARG A 110 -1.84 6.11 -18.13
CA ARG A 110 -1.46 7.05 -19.19
C ARG A 110 -0.21 6.61 -19.97
N TYR A 111 0.57 5.70 -19.41
CA TYR A 111 1.82 5.18 -19.99
C TYR A 111 1.69 3.73 -20.47
N THR A 112 0.54 3.10 -20.24
CA THR A 112 0.24 1.73 -20.68
C THR A 112 -0.71 1.75 -21.89
N ASN A 113 -0.66 0.69 -22.70
CA ASN A 113 -1.65 0.53 -23.75
C ASN A 113 -3.02 0.13 -23.17
N ARG A 114 -4.08 0.27 -23.98
CA ARG A 114 -5.46 -0.01 -23.56
C ARG A 114 -5.64 -1.42 -22.96
N THR A 115 -5.00 -2.41 -23.56
CA THR A 115 -5.10 -3.81 -23.12
C THR A 115 -4.54 -3.98 -21.70
N TYR A 116 -3.34 -3.46 -21.43
CA TYR A 116 -2.76 -3.53 -20.08
C TYR A 116 -3.59 -2.75 -19.05
N SER A 117 -4.14 -1.61 -19.43
CA SER A 117 -5.03 -0.85 -18.54
C SER A 117 -6.28 -1.64 -18.16
N ILE A 118 -6.89 -2.34 -19.14
CA ILE A 118 -8.05 -3.21 -18.89
C ILE A 118 -7.65 -4.40 -18.00
N VAL A 119 -6.52 -5.05 -18.26
CA VAL A 119 -6.02 -6.15 -17.43
C VAL A 119 -5.78 -5.72 -15.99
N ILE A 120 -5.13 -4.56 -15.79
CA ILE A 120 -4.93 -3.99 -14.45
C ILE A 120 -6.27 -3.76 -13.74
N LEU A 121 -7.27 -3.21 -14.44
CA LEU A 121 -8.61 -3.01 -13.91
C LEU A 121 -9.28 -4.31 -13.48
N ILE A 122 -9.26 -5.31 -14.37
CA ILE A 122 -9.87 -6.60 -14.09
C ILE A 122 -9.19 -7.23 -12.87
N LEU A 123 -7.87 -7.20 -12.80
CA LEU A 123 -7.13 -7.72 -11.65
C LEU A 123 -7.46 -6.95 -10.37
N CYS A 124 -7.55 -5.62 -10.43
CA CYS A 124 -7.96 -4.82 -9.28
C CYS A 124 -9.40 -5.10 -8.87
N ALA A 125 -10.31 -5.24 -9.82
CA ALA A 125 -11.72 -5.55 -9.56
C ALA A 125 -11.91 -6.96 -8.98
N LEU A 126 -11.22 -7.95 -9.52
CA LEU A 126 -11.25 -9.33 -9.01
C LEU A 126 -10.60 -9.44 -7.62
N TRP A 127 -9.62 -8.60 -7.35
CA TRP A 127 -8.93 -8.58 -6.06
C TRP A 127 -9.55 -7.60 -5.06
N SER A 128 -10.55 -6.85 -5.48
CA SER A 128 -11.18 -5.83 -4.63
C SER A 128 -11.72 -6.37 -3.30
N PRO A 129 -12.33 -7.57 -3.22
CA PRO A 129 -12.77 -8.13 -1.92
C PRO A 129 -11.59 -8.44 -0.99
N TRP A 130 -10.38 -8.55 -1.53
CA TRP A 130 -9.14 -8.90 -0.85
C TRP A 130 -8.20 -7.71 -0.66
N LEU A 131 -8.55 -6.54 -1.20
CA LEU A 131 -7.84 -5.29 -0.98
C LEU A 131 -8.14 -4.77 0.43
N THR A 132 -7.80 -5.57 1.42
CA THR A 132 -7.63 -5.10 2.79
C THR A 132 -6.57 -4.02 2.82
N ALA A 133 -6.46 -3.27 3.90
CA ALA A 133 -5.54 -2.14 4.00
C ALA A 133 -4.10 -2.47 3.55
N ASP A 134 -3.51 -3.56 4.05
CA ASP A 134 -2.11 -3.94 3.78
C ASP A 134 -1.79 -4.15 2.28
N PRO A 135 -2.55 -4.96 1.52
CA PRO A 135 -2.33 -5.09 0.08
C PRO A 135 -2.47 -3.78 -0.69
N SER A 136 -3.37 -2.89 -0.28
CA SER A 136 -3.53 -1.58 -0.91
C SER A 136 -2.27 -0.72 -0.77
N TRP A 137 -1.65 -0.72 0.40
CA TRP A 137 -0.42 0.05 0.64
C TRP A 137 0.77 -0.53 -0.12
N LEU A 138 0.87 -1.86 -0.19
CA LEU A 138 1.89 -2.52 -1.00
C LEU A 138 1.70 -2.21 -2.50
N LEU A 139 0.45 -2.17 -2.98
CA LEU A 139 0.12 -1.74 -4.33
C LEU A 139 0.56 -0.29 -4.59
N TYR A 140 0.42 0.61 -3.62
CA TYR A 140 0.91 1.98 -3.74
C TYR A 140 2.40 2.02 -4.04
N PHE A 141 3.25 1.31 -3.29
CA PHE A 141 4.70 1.32 -3.49
C PHE A 141 5.10 0.69 -4.84
N ALA A 142 4.42 -0.37 -5.26
CA ALA A 142 4.65 -0.99 -6.56
C ALA A 142 4.25 -0.07 -7.71
N ALA A 143 3.03 0.49 -7.67
CA ALA A 143 2.50 1.36 -8.73
C ALA A 143 3.25 2.68 -8.84
N SER A 144 3.61 3.30 -7.72
CA SER A 144 4.38 4.54 -7.71
C SER A 144 5.81 4.35 -8.24
N SER A 145 6.44 3.21 -7.95
CA SER A 145 7.74 2.85 -8.51
C SER A 145 7.67 2.67 -10.03
N ALA A 146 6.66 1.94 -10.52
CA ALA A 146 6.42 1.78 -11.95
C ALA A 146 6.13 3.13 -12.63
N LEU A 147 5.37 4.01 -11.97
CA LEU A 147 5.05 5.35 -12.47
C LEU A 147 6.29 6.24 -12.61
N VAL A 148 7.22 6.22 -11.64
CA VAL A 148 8.49 6.96 -11.72
C VAL A 148 9.27 6.56 -12.97
N ILE A 149 9.34 5.27 -13.27
CA ILE A 149 10.06 4.76 -14.44
C ILE A 149 9.31 5.09 -15.74
N ALA A 150 7.99 4.85 -15.79
CA ALA A 150 7.18 5.09 -16.98
C ALA A 150 7.13 6.57 -17.37
N SER A 151 7.10 7.48 -16.40
CA SER A 151 7.06 8.93 -16.61
C SER A 151 8.35 9.48 -17.23
N ASN A 152 9.44 8.69 -17.26
CA ASN A 152 10.69 9.11 -17.89
C ASN A 152 10.58 9.35 -19.40
N GLN A 153 9.63 8.70 -20.06
CA GLN A 153 9.38 8.86 -21.50
C GLN A 153 8.70 10.20 -21.85
N SER A 154 8.24 10.95 -20.85
CA SER A 154 7.57 12.24 -21.06
C SER A 154 8.56 13.39 -20.91
N THR A 155 8.77 14.13 -21.98
CA THR A 155 9.69 15.30 -22.06
C THR A 155 9.14 16.57 -21.42
N ALA A 156 7.97 16.53 -20.77
CA ALA A 156 7.37 17.70 -20.16
C ALA A 156 8.22 18.18 -18.96
N PRO A 157 8.94 19.32 -19.08
CA PRO A 157 9.71 19.88 -17.97
C PRO A 157 8.75 20.34 -16.86
N GLY A 158 9.11 20.12 -15.61
CA GLY A 158 8.50 20.83 -14.49
C GLY A 158 7.34 20.16 -13.78
N ARG A 159 7.11 18.85 -13.92
CA ARG A 159 6.08 18.16 -13.10
C ARG A 159 6.58 17.91 -11.67
N VAL A 160 6.64 19.00 -10.88
CA VAL A 160 6.96 18.95 -9.44
C VAL A 160 5.82 18.27 -8.66
N LEU A 161 4.58 18.38 -9.14
CA LEU A 161 3.39 17.89 -8.45
C LEU A 161 3.42 16.34 -8.25
N GLN A 162 3.88 15.59 -9.25
CA GLN A 162 3.92 14.12 -9.14
C GLN A 162 4.84 13.65 -8.00
N PRO A 163 6.13 14.01 -7.93
CA PRO A 163 7.00 13.59 -6.82
C PRO A 163 6.55 14.15 -5.47
N LEU A 164 5.95 15.34 -5.44
CA LEU A 164 5.37 15.90 -4.22
C LEU A 164 4.22 15.04 -3.69
N LEU A 165 3.25 14.68 -4.51
CA LEU A 165 2.12 13.84 -4.12
C LEU A 165 2.57 12.42 -3.75
N LEU A 166 3.56 11.87 -4.46
CA LEU A 166 4.12 10.55 -4.13
C LEU A 166 4.87 10.58 -2.79
N GLY A 167 5.64 11.63 -2.49
CA GLY A 167 6.29 11.79 -1.19
C GLY A 167 5.29 11.88 -0.04
N PHE A 168 4.24 12.70 -0.21
CA PHE A 168 3.14 12.81 0.76
C PHE A 168 2.45 11.46 1.01
N GLY A 169 2.07 10.75 -0.04
CA GLY A 169 1.38 9.47 0.10
C GLY A 169 2.23 8.40 0.79
N GLY A 170 3.53 8.33 0.48
CA GLY A 170 4.46 7.43 1.17
C GLY A 170 4.58 7.73 2.66
N ALA A 171 4.67 9.00 3.05
CA ALA A 171 4.71 9.44 4.44
C ALA A 171 3.39 9.15 5.18
N PHE A 172 2.25 9.38 4.52
CA PHE A 172 0.94 9.07 5.08
C PHE A 172 0.83 7.57 5.43
N ILE A 173 1.15 6.69 4.47
CA ILE A 173 1.10 5.23 4.68
C ILE A 173 2.08 4.79 5.76
N ALA A 174 3.26 5.39 5.85
CA ALA A 174 4.25 5.11 6.89
C ALA A 174 3.73 5.33 8.31
N LEU A 175 2.88 6.36 8.51
CA LEU A 175 2.29 6.69 9.80
C LEU A 175 1.01 5.92 10.12
N VAL A 176 0.46 5.18 9.16
CA VAL A 176 -0.68 4.28 9.41
C VAL A 176 -0.20 3.00 10.09
N LYS A 177 0.80 2.32 9.54
CA LYS A 177 1.28 1.03 10.07
C LYS A 177 2.79 0.95 10.04
N PHE A 178 3.39 0.58 11.18
CA PHE A 178 4.83 0.56 11.33
C PHE A 178 5.54 -0.36 10.33
N SER A 179 4.94 -1.47 9.91
CA SER A 179 5.55 -2.34 8.87
C SER A 179 5.77 -1.62 7.54
N MET A 180 4.99 -0.58 7.25
CA MET A 180 5.12 0.26 6.06
C MET A 180 6.17 1.36 6.22
N PHE A 181 6.52 1.73 7.46
CA PHE A 181 7.52 2.77 7.73
C PHE A 181 8.90 2.41 7.16
N PRO A 182 9.54 1.27 7.49
CA PRO A 182 10.83 0.91 6.89
C PRO A 182 10.73 0.69 5.37
N LEU A 183 9.61 0.13 4.86
CA LEU A 183 9.41 -0.02 3.43
C LEU A 183 9.35 1.35 2.73
N SER A 184 8.67 2.33 3.30
CA SER A 184 8.56 3.67 2.73
C SER A 184 9.90 4.42 2.72
N LEU A 185 10.75 4.21 3.74
CA LEU A 185 12.12 4.75 3.77
C LEU A 185 12.96 4.14 2.64
N VAL A 186 12.93 2.83 2.48
CA VAL A 186 13.59 2.15 1.37
C VAL A 186 13.04 2.64 0.02
N TRP A 187 11.72 2.75 -0.09
CA TRP A 187 11.07 3.22 -1.31
C TRP A 187 11.49 4.65 -1.69
N VAL A 188 11.44 5.61 -0.76
CA VAL A 188 11.81 7.00 -1.05
C VAL A 188 13.29 7.11 -1.43
N ALA A 189 14.17 6.38 -0.75
CA ALA A 189 15.60 6.35 -1.07
C ALA A 189 15.84 5.77 -2.48
N MET A 190 15.26 4.63 -2.80
CA MET A 190 15.41 3.99 -4.10
C MET A 190 14.79 4.81 -5.23
N MET A 191 13.61 5.41 -5.02
CA MET A 191 12.99 6.26 -6.03
C MET A 191 13.75 7.57 -6.26
N SER A 192 14.36 8.13 -5.21
CA SER A 192 15.24 9.31 -5.34
C SER A 192 16.50 8.96 -6.13
N LEU A 193 17.11 7.78 -5.89
CA LEU A 193 18.24 7.29 -6.69
C LEU A 193 17.82 7.00 -8.14
N ALA A 194 16.63 6.43 -8.35
CA ALA A 194 16.07 6.24 -9.69
C ALA A 194 15.92 7.55 -10.43
N LEU A 195 15.30 8.56 -9.81
CA LEU A 195 15.16 9.89 -10.39
C LEU A 195 16.53 10.55 -10.67
N ALA A 196 17.48 10.42 -9.76
CA ALA A 196 18.84 10.93 -9.95
C ALA A 196 19.54 10.25 -11.12
N SER A 197 19.42 8.92 -11.26
CA SER A 197 19.97 8.17 -12.39
C SER A 197 19.33 8.54 -13.74
N LEU A 198 18.09 9.01 -13.71
CA LEU A 198 17.33 9.55 -14.85
C LEU A 198 17.64 11.04 -15.11
N GLN A 199 18.65 11.60 -14.45
CA GLN A 199 19.04 13.03 -14.51
C GLN A 199 17.94 13.99 -14.04
N ARG A 200 17.04 13.54 -13.16
CA ARG A 200 15.93 14.31 -12.60
C ARG A 200 16.17 14.67 -11.13
N LYS A 201 17.37 15.20 -10.83
CA LYS A 201 17.82 15.51 -9.44
C LYS A 201 16.85 16.42 -8.68
N HIS A 202 16.27 17.42 -9.34
CA HIS A 202 15.27 18.30 -8.72
C HIS A 202 14.03 17.52 -8.27
N GLN A 203 13.53 16.58 -9.08
CA GLN A 203 12.39 15.75 -8.70
C GLN A 203 12.73 14.77 -7.57
N ALA A 204 13.98 14.29 -7.50
CA ALA A 204 14.46 13.50 -6.37
C ALA A 204 14.44 14.31 -5.07
N LEU A 205 14.92 15.55 -5.10
CA LEU A 205 14.87 16.46 -3.95
C LEU A 205 13.43 16.76 -3.51
N VAL A 206 12.53 17.02 -4.48
CA VAL A 206 11.11 17.26 -4.18
C VAL A 206 10.46 16.03 -3.55
N LEU A 207 10.72 14.83 -4.09
CA LEU A 207 10.20 13.58 -3.53
C LEU A 207 10.66 13.37 -2.08
N THR A 208 11.97 13.47 -1.85
CA THR A 208 12.54 13.29 -0.51
C THR A 208 12.07 14.38 0.46
N GLY A 209 12.11 15.65 0.03
CA GLY A 209 11.67 16.78 0.84
C GLY A 209 10.18 16.70 1.18
N SER A 210 9.34 16.33 0.22
CA SER A 210 7.91 16.11 0.45
C SER A 210 7.67 14.96 1.42
N TYR A 211 8.38 13.83 1.26
CA TYR A 211 8.25 12.69 2.17
C TYR A 211 8.62 13.07 3.60
N LEU A 212 9.80 13.66 3.82
CA LEU A 212 10.27 14.03 5.16
C LEU A 212 9.42 15.15 5.78
N GLY A 213 9.10 16.18 4.99
CA GLY A 213 8.25 17.28 5.44
C GLY A 213 6.85 16.80 5.79
N SER A 214 6.24 15.94 4.97
CA SER A 214 4.93 15.36 5.25
C SER A 214 4.95 14.43 6.46
N LEU A 215 6.01 13.64 6.65
CA LEU A 215 6.16 12.76 7.81
C LEU A 215 6.10 13.57 9.11
N VAL A 216 6.90 14.62 9.20
CA VAL A 216 6.92 15.49 10.40
C VAL A 216 5.60 16.25 10.54
N THR A 217 5.07 16.82 9.46
CA THR A 217 3.82 17.59 9.50
C THR A 217 2.65 16.72 9.92
N LEU A 218 2.48 15.54 9.33
CA LEU A 218 1.39 14.62 9.69
C LEU A 218 1.55 14.09 11.11
N TRP A 219 2.79 13.84 11.58
CA TRP A 219 3.07 13.47 12.95
C TRP A 219 2.56 14.55 13.92
N VAL A 220 2.94 15.81 13.71
CA VAL A 220 2.51 16.94 14.55
C VAL A 220 1.00 17.19 14.46
N LEU A 221 0.43 17.14 13.23
CA LEU A 221 -1.01 17.32 13.03
C LEU A 221 -1.86 16.21 13.67
N SER A 222 -1.27 15.01 13.88
CA SER A 222 -1.93 13.94 14.66
C SER A 222 -1.83 14.14 16.18
N GLY A 223 -1.36 15.30 16.65
CA GLY A 223 -1.24 15.63 18.07
C GLY A 223 0.02 15.07 18.75
N GLN A 224 0.96 14.51 17.98
CA GLN A 224 2.16 13.90 18.51
C GLN A 224 3.31 14.91 18.65
N GLN A 225 4.14 14.74 19.67
CA GLN A 225 5.34 15.56 19.86
C GLN A 225 6.50 15.03 18.99
N PRO A 226 7.32 15.90 18.38
CA PRO A 226 8.49 15.45 17.60
C PRO A 226 9.46 14.57 18.41
N ALA A 227 9.55 14.78 19.72
CA ALA A 227 10.38 13.98 20.62
C ALA A 227 9.94 12.51 20.73
N ASP A 228 8.67 12.20 20.43
CA ASP A 228 8.11 10.85 20.52
C ASP A 228 8.44 9.99 19.28
N ILE A 229 8.97 10.57 18.20
CA ILE A 229 9.33 9.83 16.98
C ILE A 229 10.38 8.76 17.29
N VAL A 230 11.39 9.07 18.08
CA VAL A 230 12.46 8.12 18.39
C VAL A 230 11.95 6.97 19.27
N PRO A 231 11.26 7.21 20.39
CA PRO A 231 10.60 6.14 21.15
C PRO A 231 9.63 5.31 20.31
N PHE A 232 8.82 5.94 19.44
CA PHE A 232 7.92 5.22 18.54
C PHE A 232 8.66 4.23 17.64
N ILE A 233 9.76 4.66 17.00
CA ILE A 233 10.53 3.79 16.12
C ILE A 233 11.16 2.65 16.92
N GLN A 234 11.79 2.92 18.05
CA GLN A 234 12.48 1.92 18.87
C GLN A 234 11.51 0.86 19.37
N ASN A 235 10.42 1.28 20.01
CA ASN A 235 9.44 0.38 20.61
C ASN A 235 8.64 -0.40 19.56
N ALA A 236 8.31 0.22 18.42
CA ALA A 236 7.65 -0.49 17.33
C ALA A 236 8.56 -1.53 16.67
N PHE A 237 9.89 -1.32 16.62
CA PHE A 237 10.84 -2.35 16.19
C PHE A 237 10.90 -3.52 17.16
N GLU A 238 10.86 -3.26 18.46
CA GLU A 238 10.84 -4.30 19.48
C GLU A 238 9.59 -5.18 19.35
N VAL A 239 8.42 -4.55 19.24
CA VAL A 239 7.16 -5.28 18.97
C VAL A 239 7.25 -6.09 17.67
N ALA A 240 7.79 -5.51 16.59
CA ALA A 240 7.91 -6.18 15.30
C ALA A 240 8.84 -7.41 15.35
N ARG A 241 9.88 -7.39 16.19
CA ARG A 241 10.78 -8.54 16.42
C ARG A 241 10.06 -9.68 17.14
N GLY A 242 9.26 -9.37 18.15
CA GLY A 242 8.49 -10.36 18.91
C GLY A 242 7.27 -10.90 18.18
N TYR A 243 6.75 -10.15 17.21
CA TYR A 243 5.44 -10.42 16.58
C TYR A 243 5.32 -11.82 15.99
N SER A 244 6.31 -12.27 15.23
CA SER A 244 6.26 -13.59 14.58
C SER A 244 6.29 -14.74 15.60
N GLY A 245 6.97 -14.58 16.74
CA GLY A 245 6.99 -15.57 17.80
C GLY A 245 5.68 -15.60 18.61
N ALA A 246 5.09 -14.44 18.85
CA ALA A 246 3.88 -14.32 19.67
C ALA A 246 2.58 -14.60 18.87
N MET A 247 2.54 -14.23 17.61
CA MET A 247 1.33 -14.24 16.77
C MET A 247 1.43 -15.21 15.59
N GLY A 248 2.56 -15.92 15.46
CA GLY A 248 2.78 -16.86 14.36
C GLY A 248 1.86 -18.08 14.46
N ILE A 249 1.14 -18.38 13.38
CA ILE A 249 0.35 -19.60 13.24
C ILE A 249 0.95 -20.37 12.07
N THR A 250 1.38 -21.59 12.34
CA THR A 250 2.00 -22.45 11.32
C THR A 250 1.00 -22.78 10.21
N PRO A 251 1.30 -22.40 8.97
CA PRO A 251 0.41 -22.71 7.85
C PRO A 251 0.40 -24.21 7.55
N PRO A 252 -0.69 -24.74 6.97
CA PRO A 252 -0.71 -26.10 6.45
C PRO A 252 0.42 -26.32 5.43
N THR A 253 1.03 -27.50 5.43
CA THR A 253 2.18 -27.82 4.57
C THR A 253 1.95 -27.51 3.09
N ARG A 254 0.74 -27.76 2.58
CA ARG A 254 0.37 -27.43 1.18
C ARG A 254 0.46 -25.95 0.89
N VAL A 255 0.00 -25.10 1.80
CA VAL A 255 0.05 -23.64 1.68
C VAL A 255 1.50 -23.16 1.73
N THR A 256 2.32 -23.74 2.61
CA THR A 256 3.75 -23.45 2.69
C THR A 256 4.46 -23.77 1.39
N ILE A 257 4.22 -24.97 0.82
CA ILE A 257 4.84 -25.38 -0.46
C ILE A 257 4.43 -24.43 -1.59
N LEU A 258 3.14 -24.12 -1.73
CA LEU A 258 2.66 -23.18 -2.74
C LEU A 258 3.28 -21.79 -2.57
N GLY A 259 3.39 -21.31 -1.34
CA GLY A 259 4.03 -20.02 -1.05
C GLY A 259 5.53 -20.00 -1.39
N LEU A 260 6.24 -21.07 -1.11
CA LEU A 260 7.66 -21.21 -1.50
C LEU A 260 7.83 -21.27 -3.02
N ILE A 261 6.96 -21.99 -3.74
CA ILE A 261 6.95 -22.02 -5.21
C ILE A 261 6.70 -20.61 -5.76
N LEU A 262 5.70 -19.90 -5.25
CA LEU A 262 5.39 -18.55 -5.67
C LEU A 262 6.56 -17.59 -5.39
N LEU A 263 7.18 -17.69 -4.22
CA LEU A 263 8.36 -16.90 -3.86
C LEU A 263 9.54 -17.18 -4.79
N ALA A 264 9.82 -18.46 -5.06
CA ALA A 264 10.92 -18.89 -5.93
C ALA A 264 10.70 -18.44 -7.39
N THR A 265 9.49 -18.63 -7.93
CA THR A 265 9.16 -18.21 -9.31
C THR A 265 9.21 -16.70 -9.47
N THR A 266 8.67 -15.96 -8.50
CA THR A 266 8.68 -14.49 -8.51
C THR A 266 10.10 -13.96 -8.32
N GLY A 267 10.88 -14.53 -7.41
CA GLY A 267 12.29 -14.19 -7.19
C GLY A 267 13.13 -14.46 -8.44
N LEU A 268 12.94 -15.61 -9.10
CA LEU A 268 13.60 -15.91 -10.36
C LEU A 268 13.24 -14.91 -11.46
N TRP A 269 11.95 -14.59 -11.59
CA TRP A 269 11.50 -13.59 -12.56
C TRP A 269 12.13 -12.22 -12.30
N LEU A 270 12.13 -11.74 -11.04
CA LEU A 270 12.77 -10.48 -10.65
C LEU A 270 14.27 -10.47 -10.97
N THR A 271 14.96 -11.58 -10.68
CA THR A 271 16.40 -11.74 -10.97
C THR A 271 16.66 -11.67 -12.47
N ILE A 272 15.87 -12.36 -13.29
CA ILE A 272 15.96 -12.30 -14.74
C ILE A 272 15.72 -10.86 -15.25
N GLN A 273 14.70 -10.17 -14.74
CA GLN A 273 14.44 -8.78 -15.13
C GLN A 273 15.59 -7.84 -14.71
N LEU A 274 16.13 -8.05 -13.51
CA LEU A 274 17.27 -7.27 -13.02
C LEU A 274 18.50 -7.45 -13.91
N ILE A 275 18.88 -8.71 -14.23
CA ILE A 275 20.02 -9.01 -15.11
C ILE A 275 19.81 -8.37 -16.49
N LYS A 276 18.63 -8.53 -17.09
CA LYS A 276 18.31 -7.98 -18.42
C LYS A 276 18.32 -6.46 -18.46
N ARG A 277 17.97 -5.81 -17.35
CA ARG A 277 17.70 -4.36 -17.31
C ARG A 277 18.61 -3.60 -16.34
N ILE A 278 19.68 -4.22 -15.83
CA ILE A 278 20.57 -3.60 -14.83
C ILE A 278 21.20 -2.29 -15.32
N ARG A 279 21.42 -2.17 -16.63
CA ARG A 279 21.97 -0.95 -17.25
C ARG A 279 20.91 0.08 -17.61
N THR A 280 19.61 -0.23 -17.46
CA THR A 280 18.53 0.72 -17.76
C THR A 280 18.36 1.66 -16.58
N PRO A 281 18.58 3.00 -16.75
CA PRO A 281 18.50 3.95 -15.66
C PRO A 281 17.15 3.87 -14.94
N GLY A 282 17.17 3.88 -13.62
CA GLY A 282 16.00 3.84 -12.76
C GLY A 282 15.40 2.44 -12.51
N VAL A 283 15.47 1.54 -13.49
CA VAL A 283 14.80 0.22 -13.44
C VAL A 283 15.31 -0.66 -12.29
N PRO A 284 16.61 -0.81 -12.03
CA PRO A 284 17.11 -1.64 -10.93
C PRO A 284 16.54 -1.22 -9.56
N TYR A 285 16.41 0.07 -9.31
CA TYR A 285 15.87 0.60 -8.06
C TYR A 285 14.37 0.25 -7.90
N ALA A 286 13.60 0.37 -8.98
CA ALA A 286 12.17 0.00 -8.96
C ALA A 286 11.97 -1.51 -8.75
N LEU A 287 12.80 -2.35 -9.40
CA LEU A 287 12.77 -3.80 -9.18
C LEU A 287 13.16 -4.18 -7.76
N PHE A 288 14.11 -3.47 -7.15
CA PHE A 288 14.47 -3.68 -5.75
C PHE A 288 13.30 -3.37 -4.81
N VAL A 289 12.62 -2.23 -5.00
CA VAL A 289 11.41 -1.90 -4.21
C VAL A 289 10.32 -2.94 -4.41
N LEU A 290 10.10 -3.39 -5.65
CA LEU A 290 9.12 -4.45 -5.92
C LEU A 290 9.47 -5.74 -5.18
N GLY A 291 10.75 -6.12 -5.14
CA GLY A 291 11.23 -7.26 -4.35
C GLY A 291 10.96 -7.10 -2.85
N CYS A 292 11.24 -5.94 -2.26
CA CYS A 292 10.94 -5.64 -0.86
C CYS A 292 9.42 -5.70 -0.59
N THR A 293 8.62 -5.15 -1.50
CA THR A 293 7.16 -5.16 -1.39
C THR A 293 6.60 -6.58 -1.40
N LEU A 294 7.07 -7.42 -2.32
CA LEU A 294 6.67 -8.83 -2.42
C LEU A 294 7.14 -9.66 -1.22
N PHE A 295 8.34 -9.38 -0.71
CA PHE A 295 8.85 -10.01 0.52
C PHE A 295 7.98 -9.68 1.73
N ILE A 296 7.56 -8.42 1.89
CA ILE A 296 6.67 -8.02 2.99
C ILE A 296 5.30 -8.66 2.83
N ALA A 297 4.75 -8.70 1.62
CA ALA A 297 3.48 -9.39 1.34
C ALA A 297 3.56 -10.88 1.69
N TRP A 298 4.63 -11.55 1.27
CA TRP A 298 4.86 -12.94 1.60
C TRP A 298 5.01 -13.15 3.10
N LYS A 299 5.86 -12.36 3.76
CA LYS A 299 6.05 -12.45 5.22
C LYS A 299 4.73 -12.25 5.97
N ALA A 300 3.93 -11.25 5.62
CA ALA A 300 2.65 -10.99 6.26
C ALA A 300 1.68 -12.16 6.12
N GLY A 301 1.55 -12.73 4.91
CA GLY A 301 0.68 -13.88 4.65
C GLY A 301 1.12 -15.19 5.33
N PHE A 302 2.42 -15.38 5.54
CA PHE A 302 2.96 -16.63 6.12
C PHE A 302 3.27 -16.55 7.63
N THR A 303 3.29 -15.35 8.21
CA THR A 303 3.46 -15.22 9.66
C THR A 303 2.19 -15.62 10.41
N ARG A 304 1.02 -15.35 9.84
CA ARG A 304 -0.27 -15.61 10.47
C ARG A 304 -1.19 -16.33 9.49
N ALA A 305 -1.22 -17.66 9.62
CA ALA A 305 -1.93 -18.56 8.71
C ALA A 305 -3.40 -18.84 9.08
N ASP A 306 -4.03 -17.98 9.88
CA ASP A 306 -5.44 -18.06 10.24
C ASP A 306 -6.37 -17.55 9.10
N GLY A 307 -7.05 -16.44 9.25
CA GLY A 307 -7.95 -15.88 8.25
C GLY A 307 -7.26 -15.38 6.96
N HIS A 308 -5.96 -15.02 7.01
CA HIS A 308 -5.25 -14.49 5.86
C HIS A 308 -4.89 -15.55 4.81
N THR A 309 -4.69 -16.80 5.20
CA THR A 309 -4.48 -17.92 4.26
C THR A 309 -5.78 -18.62 3.85
N ASN A 310 -6.81 -18.63 4.72
CA ASN A 310 -8.13 -19.13 4.36
C ASN A 310 -8.84 -18.27 3.31
N MET A 311 -8.40 -17.05 3.09
CA MET A 311 -8.90 -16.20 2.02
C MET A 311 -8.67 -16.80 0.63
N THR A 312 -7.62 -17.60 0.44
CA THR A 312 -7.42 -18.37 -0.79
C THR A 312 -8.30 -19.61 -0.91
N HIS A 313 -8.77 -20.17 0.23
CA HIS A 313 -9.65 -21.34 0.26
C HIS A 313 -11.15 -21.01 0.26
N ALA A 314 -11.57 -19.86 0.77
CA ALA A 314 -12.98 -19.44 0.77
C ALA A 314 -13.52 -19.16 -0.65
N ALA A 315 -12.65 -18.84 -1.59
CA ALA A 315 -13.00 -18.72 -3.01
C ALA A 315 -13.33 -20.06 -3.67
N VAL A 316 -13.00 -21.21 -3.01
CA VAL A 316 -13.17 -22.56 -3.57
C VAL A 316 -14.32 -23.35 -2.92
N GLN A 317 -14.86 -22.90 -1.76
CA GLN A 317 -15.99 -23.58 -1.10
C GLN A 317 -17.07 -22.60 -0.60
N PRO A 318 -18.00 -22.16 -1.44
CA PRO A 318 -19.24 -21.59 -0.94
C PRO A 318 -20.11 -22.72 -0.38
N GLY A 319 -20.24 -22.85 0.94
CA GLY A 319 -21.33 -23.69 1.48
C GLY A 319 -21.08 -24.54 2.73
N THR A 320 -19.93 -24.46 3.39
CA THR A 320 -19.70 -25.31 4.59
C THR A 320 -19.84 -24.61 5.94
N ALA A 321 -19.95 -23.28 5.96
CA ALA A 321 -20.12 -22.53 7.22
C ALA A 321 -21.53 -22.66 7.84
N GLU A 322 -22.58 -22.89 7.03
CA GLU A 322 -23.96 -23.02 7.56
C GLU A 322 -24.30 -24.37 8.17
N ARG A 323 -23.50 -25.43 7.94
CA ARG A 323 -23.82 -26.76 8.48
C ARG A 323 -23.37 -27.03 9.90
N LYS A 324 -22.43 -26.22 10.44
CA LYS A 324 -21.97 -26.44 11.82
C LYS A 324 -22.87 -25.80 12.90
N CYS A 325 -23.65 -24.79 12.56
CA CYS A 325 -24.58 -24.18 13.52
C CYS A 325 -25.89 -24.96 13.75
N ARG A 326 -26.24 -25.94 12.89
CA ARG A 326 -27.45 -26.74 13.08
C ARG A 326 -27.28 -28.03 13.90
N ALA A 327 -26.04 -28.41 14.24
CA ALA A 327 -25.76 -29.65 14.96
C ALA A 327 -25.56 -29.46 16.48
N SER A 328 -25.59 -28.23 17.00
CA SER A 328 -25.48 -27.95 18.43
C SER A 328 -26.71 -27.25 19.03
N ALA A 329 -27.89 -27.57 18.49
CA ALA A 329 -29.11 -27.31 19.25
C ALA A 329 -29.22 -28.42 20.30
N CYS A 330 -28.77 -28.19 21.50
CA CYS A 330 -28.96 -28.98 22.69
C CYS A 330 -29.62 -28.18 23.79
N PRO A 331 -30.21 -28.87 24.75
CA PRO A 331 -31.54 -28.73 25.34
C PRO A 331 -31.67 -27.56 26.30
#